data_a03deb51676550dde7e28d767ce7129b
#
_entry.id   a03deb51676550dde7e28d767ce7129b
#
_cell.length_a   1.000
_cell.length_b   1.000
_cell.length_c   1.000
_cell.angle_alpha   90.00
_cell.angle_beta   90.00
_cell.angle_gamma   90.00
#
_symmetry.space_group_name_H-M   'P 1'
#
loop_
_entity.id
_entity.type
_entity.pdbx_description
1 polymer ?
#
loop_
_entity_poly.entity_id
_entity_poly.type
_entity_poly.pdbx_seq_one_letter_code
_entity_poly.pdbx_strand_id
1 'polypeptide(L)'
;MSTIQYISTRDTNNRVTASQAILKGIAEDGGLYVPTALPEVTLDWEVLKTQSYQEIAIEILSAFLTDFTKEEITQCVHSAYDTTFDTKEIAPVKKVGDRHFMELFHGRTIAFKDMALSILPYLLTTAAKKNQSDKEIVILTATSGDTGKAALAGFADVPHTNIIVFYPKGGVSTIQERQMVTQAGDNTFVYGVEGNFDDAQTKVKELFADKELNATLAEKGFQFSSANSINIGRLCPQIVYYVFAYAQLVKDGTLTVGSPMNLVVPTGNFGNILAAYYAKGIGVPINKLICASNENDVLVDFFQTGTYNRLREFKLTSSPSMDILVSSNLERFVFELTGRSSQETNALMTSLKENGSYSVPNTDTDLFQQFYGNRASQEETAQTIHDVFKSEHYLLDPHTAVADAVYTKYKKETGDTTPTVVVSTASPYKFPQSVLSALGVDTNQSDAELMNAIQQESGIAIPTAVTSVLDAPIRHTKVLSIEGMKQSVLDSLNIQ
;
A
#
# COMPACT_ATOMS: atom_id res chain seq x y z
N MET A 1 -10.33 -14.06 -24.22
CA MET A 1 -9.60 -12.85 -23.74
C MET A 1 -8.17 -12.91 -24.22
N SER A 2 -7.59 -11.81 -24.69
CA SER A 2 -6.17 -11.76 -25.04
C SER A 2 -5.32 -11.92 -23.77
N THR A 3 -4.24 -12.70 -23.85
CA THR A 3 -3.33 -12.90 -22.71
C THR A 3 -2.59 -11.61 -22.42
N ILE A 4 -2.79 -11.03 -21.22
CA ILE A 4 -2.06 -9.85 -20.76
C ILE A 4 -0.65 -10.27 -20.36
N GLN A 5 0.35 -9.65 -20.96
CA GLN A 5 1.75 -9.76 -20.58
C GLN A 5 2.19 -8.52 -19.82
N TYR A 6 3.33 -8.60 -19.17
CA TYR A 6 3.93 -7.51 -18.40
C TYR A 6 5.29 -7.17 -18.98
N ILE A 7 5.60 -5.88 -18.99
CA ILE A 7 6.87 -5.31 -19.47
C ILE A 7 7.48 -4.43 -18.38
N SER A 8 8.79 -4.23 -18.44
CA SER A 8 9.45 -3.23 -17.61
C SER A 8 9.18 -1.82 -18.11
N THR A 9 9.05 -0.87 -17.21
CA THR A 9 9.02 0.58 -17.52
C THR A 9 10.31 1.06 -18.19
N ARG A 10 11.42 0.31 -18.06
CA ARG A 10 12.74 0.67 -18.59
C ARG A 10 13.21 -0.20 -19.78
N ASP A 11 12.54 -1.34 -20.00
CA ASP A 11 12.73 -2.20 -21.19
C ASP A 11 11.41 -2.84 -21.60
N THR A 12 10.85 -2.41 -22.71
CA THR A 12 9.59 -2.92 -23.25
C THR A 12 9.74 -4.18 -24.13
N ASN A 13 10.97 -4.63 -24.39
CA ASN A 13 11.23 -5.79 -25.24
C ASN A 13 11.08 -7.12 -24.48
N ASN A 14 11.40 -7.09 -23.18
CA ASN A 14 11.32 -8.27 -22.33
C ASN A 14 9.89 -8.43 -21.75
N ARG A 15 9.14 -9.38 -22.32
CA ARG A 15 7.77 -9.67 -21.91
C ARG A 15 7.73 -10.86 -20.97
N VAL A 16 7.00 -10.74 -19.87
CA VAL A 16 6.80 -11.80 -18.88
C VAL A 16 5.32 -12.02 -18.62
N THR A 17 4.95 -13.18 -18.11
CA THR A 17 3.58 -13.44 -17.63
C THR A 17 3.30 -12.73 -16.31
N ALA A 18 2.04 -12.65 -15.87
CA ALA A 18 1.69 -12.07 -14.58
C ALA A 18 2.36 -12.83 -13.42
N SER A 19 2.37 -14.17 -13.48
CA SER A 19 3.02 -15.00 -12.46
C SER A 19 4.53 -14.75 -12.39
N GLN A 20 5.21 -14.58 -13.53
CA GLN A 20 6.63 -14.24 -13.56
C GLN A 20 6.90 -12.84 -13.00
N ALA A 21 6.06 -11.84 -13.33
CA ALA A 21 6.19 -10.49 -12.83
C ALA A 21 5.99 -10.42 -11.30
N ILE A 22 5.01 -11.15 -10.76
CA ILE A 22 4.75 -11.26 -9.31
C ILE A 22 5.93 -11.93 -8.61
N LEU A 23 6.42 -13.04 -9.15
CA LEU A 23 7.51 -13.82 -8.53
C LEU A 23 8.83 -13.04 -8.50
N LYS A 24 9.15 -12.32 -9.59
CA LYS A 24 10.33 -11.46 -9.67
C LYS A 24 10.19 -10.19 -8.81
N GLY A 25 9.00 -9.62 -8.73
CA GLY A 25 8.68 -8.41 -7.98
C GLY A 25 9.19 -7.11 -8.60
N ILE A 26 10.38 -7.12 -9.20
CA ILE A 26 11.02 -6.01 -9.94
C ILE A 26 11.70 -6.58 -11.19
N ALA A 27 11.81 -5.79 -12.24
CA ALA A 27 12.50 -6.20 -13.45
C ALA A 27 14.04 -6.18 -13.28
N GLU A 28 14.74 -6.97 -14.10
CA GLU A 28 16.21 -7.13 -14.01
C GLU A 28 16.97 -5.84 -14.31
N ASP A 29 16.36 -4.95 -15.11
CA ASP A 29 16.88 -3.60 -15.41
C ASP A 29 16.58 -2.57 -14.29
N GLY A 30 15.92 -2.99 -13.21
CA GLY A 30 15.49 -2.16 -12.08
C GLY A 30 14.21 -1.36 -12.36
N GLY A 31 13.58 -1.54 -13.53
CA GLY A 31 12.27 -0.97 -13.85
C GLY A 31 11.12 -1.71 -13.19
N LEU A 32 9.94 -1.13 -13.26
CA LEU A 32 8.73 -1.68 -12.63
C LEU A 32 7.86 -2.39 -13.68
N TYR A 33 7.31 -3.54 -13.32
CA TYR A 33 6.38 -4.24 -14.20
C TYR A 33 5.06 -3.51 -14.35
N VAL A 34 4.63 -3.32 -15.60
CA VAL A 34 3.32 -2.78 -16.01
C VAL A 34 2.67 -3.73 -17.02
N PRO A 35 1.34 -3.84 -17.07
CA PRO A 35 0.67 -4.62 -18.09
C PRO A 35 0.93 -4.01 -19.47
N THR A 36 1.05 -4.83 -20.51
CA THR A 36 1.22 -4.36 -21.90
C THR A 36 0.05 -3.50 -22.39
N ALA A 37 -1.13 -3.78 -21.88
CA ALA A 37 -2.33 -2.97 -22.01
C ALA A 37 -3.22 -3.21 -20.79
N LEU A 38 -4.08 -2.26 -20.46
CA LEU A 38 -5.13 -2.51 -19.46
C LEU A 38 -6.14 -3.52 -20.03
N PRO A 39 -6.64 -4.45 -19.20
CA PRO A 39 -7.64 -5.42 -19.65
C PRO A 39 -8.95 -4.73 -20.05
N GLU A 40 -9.59 -5.26 -21.08
CA GLU A 40 -10.98 -4.93 -21.38
C GLU A 40 -11.87 -5.71 -20.39
N VAL A 41 -12.50 -4.99 -19.47
CA VAL A 41 -13.41 -5.55 -18.45
C VAL A 41 -14.81 -4.98 -18.71
N THR A 42 -15.80 -5.86 -18.77
CA THR A 42 -17.20 -5.42 -18.82
C THR A 42 -17.71 -5.22 -17.39
N LEU A 43 -17.78 -3.96 -16.95
CA LEU A 43 -18.28 -3.63 -15.62
C LEU A 43 -19.80 -3.44 -15.68
N ASP A 44 -20.56 -4.53 -15.44
CA ASP A 44 -22.03 -4.47 -15.28
C ASP A 44 -22.35 -4.04 -13.84
N TRP A 45 -22.59 -2.76 -13.65
CA TRP A 45 -22.85 -2.17 -12.33
C TRP A 45 -24.13 -2.69 -11.67
N GLU A 46 -25.14 -3.11 -12.44
CA GLU A 46 -26.34 -3.71 -11.90
C GLU A 46 -26.06 -5.09 -11.28
N VAL A 47 -25.11 -5.82 -11.80
CA VAL A 47 -24.62 -7.08 -11.25
C VAL A 47 -23.64 -6.81 -10.10
N LEU A 48 -22.61 -5.98 -10.33
CA LEU A 48 -21.54 -5.72 -9.39
C LEU A 48 -22.03 -5.16 -8.04
N LYS A 49 -23.07 -4.32 -8.04
CA LYS A 49 -23.65 -3.78 -6.79
C LYS A 49 -24.25 -4.83 -5.86
N THR A 50 -24.49 -6.04 -6.36
CA THR A 50 -25.04 -7.16 -5.58
C THR A 50 -23.98 -8.16 -5.14
N GLN A 51 -22.77 -8.05 -5.70
CA GLN A 51 -21.66 -8.96 -5.43
C GLN A 51 -20.92 -8.60 -4.13
N SER A 52 -20.33 -9.61 -3.52
CA SER A 52 -19.38 -9.46 -2.42
C SER A 52 -18.05 -8.91 -2.90
N TYR A 53 -17.23 -8.42 -1.95
CA TYR A 53 -15.86 -8.00 -2.24
C TYR A 53 -15.05 -9.11 -2.92
N GLN A 54 -15.19 -10.36 -2.45
CA GLN A 54 -14.47 -11.52 -2.98
C GLN A 54 -14.87 -11.82 -4.43
N GLU A 55 -16.16 -11.75 -4.76
CA GLU A 55 -16.64 -11.99 -6.13
C GLU A 55 -16.07 -10.94 -7.10
N ILE A 56 -16.11 -9.66 -6.74
CA ILE A 56 -15.48 -8.58 -7.52
C ILE A 56 -13.96 -8.78 -7.61
N ALA A 57 -13.30 -9.20 -6.51
CA ALA A 57 -11.86 -9.46 -6.52
C ALA A 57 -11.48 -10.58 -7.50
N ILE A 58 -12.25 -11.66 -7.54
CA ILE A 58 -12.03 -12.77 -8.50
C ILE A 58 -12.15 -12.27 -9.93
N GLU A 59 -13.16 -11.46 -10.24
CA GLU A 59 -13.38 -10.93 -11.59
C GLU A 59 -12.24 -10.01 -12.02
N ILE A 60 -11.90 -9.03 -11.22
CA ILE A 60 -10.87 -8.04 -11.54
C ILE A 60 -9.48 -8.66 -11.59
N LEU A 61 -9.12 -9.49 -10.61
CA LEU A 61 -7.81 -10.14 -10.61
C LEU A 61 -7.65 -11.13 -11.76
N SER A 62 -8.70 -11.87 -12.15
CA SER A 62 -8.66 -12.75 -13.32
C SER A 62 -8.42 -11.99 -14.63
N ALA A 63 -8.89 -10.74 -14.72
CA ALA A 63 -8.67 -9.91 -15.90
C ALA A 63 -7.21 -9.42 -16.01
N PHE A 64 -6.54 -9.12 -14.89
CA PHE A 64 -5.14 -8.69 -14.87
C PHE A 64 -4.15 -9.85 -14.87
N LEU A 65 -4.44 -10.95 -14.18
CA LEU A 65 -3.54 -12.08 -13.95
C LEU A 65 -3.92 -13.27 -14.87
N THR A 66 -3.87 -13.03 -16.18
CA THR A 66 -4.47 -13.91 -17.21
C THR A 66 -3.80 -15.27 -17.38
N ASP A 67 -2.62 -15.50 -16.82
CA ASP A 67 -1.98 -16.83 -16.79
C ASP A 67 -2.35 -17.62 -15.52
N PHE A 68 -3.05 -17.03 -14.55
CA PHE A 68 -3.70 -17.77 -13.47
C PHE A 68 -5.05 -18.31 -13.94
N THR A 69 -5.43 -19.50 -13.49
CA THR A 69 -6.79 -19.99 -13.71
C THR A 69 -7.77 -19.29 -12.77
N LYS A 70 -9.05 -19.33 -13.13
CA LYS A 70 -10.08 -18.74 -12.24
C LYS A 70 -10.13 -19.44 -10.89
N GLU A 71 -9.90 -20.73 -10.84
CA GLU A 71 -9.85 -21.54 -9.62
C GLU A 71 -8.68 -21.12 -8.73
N GLU A 72 -7.49 -20.89 -9.31
CA GLU A 72 -6.31 -20.40 -8.58
C GLU A 72 -6.56 -19.02 -7.98
N ILE A 73 -7.14 -18.08 -8.75
CA ILE A 73 -7.51 -16.75 -8.23
C ILE A 73 -8.58 -16.87 -7.14
N THR A 74 -9.60 -17.70 -7.35
CA THR A 74 -10.66 -17.93 -6.36
C THR A 74 -10.08 -18.42 -5.04
N GLN A 75 -9.14 -19.38 -5.09
CA GLN A 75 -8.47 -19.89 -3.90
C GLN A 75 -7.64 -18.79 -3.20
N CYS A 76 -6.85 -18.01 -3.96
CA CYS A 76 -6.07 -16.90 -3.40
C CYS A 76 -6.97 -15.86 -2.71
N VAL A 77 -8.08 -15.50 -3.34
CA VAL A 77 -9.04 -14.50 -2.82
C VAL A 77 -9.69 -14.98 -1.53
N HIS A 78 -10.21 -16.20 -1.50
CA HIS A 78 -10.87 -16.73 -0.29
C HIS A 78 -9.89 -17.01 0.86
N SER A 79 -8.63 -17.33 0.55
CA SER A 79 -7.60 -17.48 1.59
C SER A 79 -7.14 -16.15 2.18
N ALA A 80 -7.30 -15.04 1.43
CA ALA A 80 -6.84 -13.72 1.84
C ALA A 80 -7.91 -12.88 2.52
N TYR A 81 -9.13 -12.87 1.95
CA TYR A 81 -10.24 -12.02 2.41
C TYR A 81 -11.28 -12.88 3.14
N ASP A 82 -10.91 -13.31 4.33
CA ASP A 82 -11.68 -14.20 5.19
C ASP A 82 -12.13 -13.50 6.48
N THR A 83 -12.43 -14.27 7.50
CA THR A 83 -12.85 -13.80 8.83
C THR A 83 -11.78 -13.04 9.63
N THR A 84 -10.58 -12.88 9.07
CA THR A 84 -9.52 -12.04 9.68
C THR A 84 -9.75 -10.55 9.44
N PHE A 85 -10.63 -10.21 8.50
CA PHE A 85 -11.21 -8.88 8.40
C PHE A 85 -12.42 -8.78 9.35
N ASP A 86 -12.50 -7.72 10.12
CA ASP A 86 -13.53 -7.55 11.17
C ASP A 86 -14.89 -7.10 10.62
N THR A 87 -15.01 -6.93 9.30
CA THR A 87 -16.26 -6.67 8.57
C THR A 87 -16.41 -7.54 7.33
N LYS A 88 -17.65 -7.94 7.03
CA LYS A 88 -17.97 -8.76 5.85
C LYS A 88 -17.78 -8.03 4.53
N GLU A 89 -17.93 -6.72 4.54
CA GLU A 89 -17.75 -5.86 3.38
C GLU A 89 -16.28 -5.70 2.99
N ILE A 90 -15.33 -6.09 3.84
CA ILE A 90 -13.87 -5.97 3.67
C ILE A 90 -13.41 -4.50 3.53
N ALA A 91 -14.04 -3.72 2.66
CA ALA A 91 -13.76 -2.31 2.39
C ALA A 91 -15.06 -1.48 2.39
N PRO A 92 -15.75 -1.34 3.54
CA PRO A 92 -17.01 -0.63 3.62
C PRO A 92 -16.86 0.85 3.26
N VAL A 93 -17.92 1.41 2.64
CA VAL A 93 -18.01 2.83 2.32
C VAL A 93 -19.00 3.49 3.26
N LYS A 94 -18.55 4.47 4.05
CA LYS A 94 -19.36 5.17 5.06
C LYS A 94 -19.66 6.59 4.59
N LYS A 95 -20.93 6.96 4.57
CA LYS A 95 -21.33 8.36 4.33
C LYS A 95 -21.12 9.19 5.58
N VAL A 96 -20.38 10.28 5.46
CA VAL A 96 -20.10 11.23 6.55
C VAL A 96 -20.24 12.65 6.00
N GLY A 97 -21.26 13.37 6.44
CA GLY A 97 -21.58 14.67 5.92
C GLY A 97 -21.87 14.63 4.41
N ASP A 98 -21.10 15.37 3.64
CA ASP A 98 -21.24 15.52 2.18
C ASP A 98 -20.29 14.63 1.36
N ARG A 99 -19.52 13.74 2.02
CA ARG A 99 -18.56 12.83 1.40
C ARG A 99 -18.68 11.41 1.95
N HIS A 100 -17.92 10.52 1.36
CA HIS A 100 -17.86 9.12 1.75
C HIS A 100 -16.44 8.73 2.13
N PHE A 101 -16.29 7.90 3.15
CA PHE A 101 -15.00 7.31 3.53
C PHE A 101 -15.01 5.83 3.17
N MET A 102 -14.05 5.42 2.34
CA MET A 102 -13.80 4.01 2.06
C MET A 102 -12.79 3.49 3.08
N GLU A 103 -13.25 2.67 4.00
CA GLU A 103 -12.46 2.17 5.12
C GLU A 103 -11.67 0.93 4.70
N LEU A 104 -10.34 1.07 4.59
CA LEU A 104 -9.42 0.00 4.17
C LEU A 104 -8.62 -0.61 5.34
N PHE A 105 -9.08 -0.41 6.57
CA PHE A 105 -8.33 -0.73 7.78
C PHE A 105 -8.96 -1.85 8.64
N HIS A 106 -9.79 -2.68 8.05
CA HIS A 106 -10.50 -3.76 8.74
C HIS A 106 -9.72 -5.08 8.83
N GLY A 107 -8.47 -5.09 8.33
CA GLY A 107 -7.60 -6.26 8.36
C GLY A 107 -6.77 -6.39 9.63
N ARG A 108 -5.89 -7.40 9.65
CA ARG A 108 -5.07 -7.83 10.81
C ARG A 108 -4.16 -6.75 11.38
N THR A 109 -3.78 -5.74 10.60
CA THR A 109 -2.87 -4.67 11.05
C THR A 109 -3.52 -3.30 11.07
N ILE A 110 -4.83 -3.27 10.89
CA ILE A 110 -5.66 -2.07 10.91
C ILE A 110 -5.17 -0.95 9.99
N ALA A 111 -4.66 -1.33 8.81
CA ALA A 111 -4.20 -0.40 7.77
C ALA A 111 -4.43 -0.99 6.36
N PHE A 112 -4.57 -0.13 5.35
CA PHE A 112 -4.86 -0.51 3.95
C PHE A 112 -3.86 -1.50 3.33
N LYS A 113 -2.66 -1.59 3.89
CA LYS A 113 -1.63 -2.52 3.41
C LYS A 113 -2.07 -3.97 3.51
N ASP A 114 -2.98 -4.29 4.42
CA ASP A 114 -3.59 -5.61 4.55
C ASP A 114 -4.34 -6.02 3.28
N MET A 115 -4.97 -5.06 2.58
CA MET A 115 -5.72 -5.34 1.34
C MET A 115 -4.88 -6.04 0.27
N ALA A 116 -3.59 -5.75 0.21
CA ALA A 116 -2.68 -6.35 -0.76
C ALA A 116 -1.74 -7.39 -0.13
N LEU A 117 -1.33 -7.22 1.12
CA LEU A 117 -0.39 -8.13 1.77
C LEU A 117 -1.06 -9.41 2.31
N SER A 118 -2.38 -9.42 2.49
CA SER A 118 -3.10 -10.67 2.80
C SER A 118 -3.17 -11.62 1.60
N ILE A 119 -3.25 -11.13 0.38
CA ILE A 119 -3.36 -11.97 -0.83
C ILE A 119 -2.00 -12.28 -1.48
N LEU A 120 -1.00 -11.40 -1.34
CA LEU A 120 0.30 -11.53 -1.98
C LEU A 120 0.98 -12.90 -1.72
N PRO A 121 0.98 -13.47 -0.51
CA PRO A 121 1.59 -14.77 -0.26
C PRO A 121 1.00 -15.89 -1.12
N TYR A 122 -0.30 -15.90 -1.27
CA TYR A 122 -1.02 -16.90 -2.08
C TYR A 122 -0.77 -16.71 -3.57
N LEU A 123 -0.70 -15.46 -4.04
CA LEU A 123 -0.30 -15.15 -5.42
C LEU A 123 1.14 -15.58 -5.70
N LEU A 124 2.06 -15.34 -4.76
CA LEU A 124 3.47 -15.71 -4.89
C LEU A 124 3.66 -17.24 -4.92
N THR A 125 3.03 -17.97 -4.02
CA THR A 125 3.15 -19.44 -3.97
C THR A 125 2.50 -20.09 -5.19
N THR A 126 1.38 -19.56 -5.68
CA THR A 126 0.76 -19.99 -6.93
C THR A 126 1.66 -19.67 -8.11
N ALA A 127 2.25 -18.46 -8.17
CA ALA A 127 3.20 -18.05 -9.20
C ALA A 127 4.43 -18.95 -9.24
N ALA A 128 4.99 -19.31 -8.09
CA ALA A 128 6.12 -20.25 -8.00
C ALA A 128 5.78 -21.61 -8.61
N LYS A 129 4.64 -22.21 -8.24
CA LYS A 129 4.16 -23.46 -8.82
C LYS A 129 4.00 -23.38 -10.34
N LYS A 130 3.41 -22.31 -10.86
CA LYS A 130 3.22 -22.09 -12.30
C LYS A 130 4.55 -21.98 -13.07
N ASN A 131 5.56 -21.41 -12.43
CA ASN A 131 6.90 -21.27 -13.01
C ASN A 131 7.81 -22.48 -12.66
N GLN A 132 7.25 -23.56 -12.15
CA GLN A 132 7.98 -24.79 -11.80
C GLN A 132 9.16 -24.52 -10.85
N SER A 133 9.01 -23.58 -9.95
CA SER A 133 10.01 -23.29 -8.91
C SER A 133 9.77 -24.20 -7.72
N ASP A 134 10.75 -25.04 -7.41
CA ASP A 134 10.74 -25.90 -6.22
C ASP A 134 11.27 -25.18 -4.98
N LYS A 135 11.69 -23.92 -5.14
CA LYS A 135 12.33 -23.15 -4.07
C LYS A 135 11.30 -22.52 -3.15
N GLU A 136 11.63 -22.52 -1.86
CA GLU A 136 10.91 -21.72 -0.88
C GLU A 136 11.17 -20.22 -1.08
N ILE A 137 10.13 -19.44 -0.94
CA ILE A 137 10.21 -17.98 -1.12
C ILE A 137 10.64 -17.34 0.19
N VAL A 138 11.70 -16.56 0.15
CA VAL A 138 12.18 -15.77 1.29
C VAL A 138 11.88 -14.31 1.05
N ILE A 139 10.95 -13.77 1.83
CA ILE A 139 10.66 -12.34 1.84
C ILE A 139 11.61 -11.66 2.81
N LEU A 140 12.39 -10.73 2.28
CA LEU A 140 13.32 -9.92 3.05
C LEU A 140 12.86 -8.46 3.01
N THR A 141 12.67 -7.82 4.15
CA THR A 141 12.23 -6.42 4.18
C THR A 141 12.82 -5.65 5.36
N ALA A 142 13.19 -4.39 5.10
CA ALA A 142 13.35 -3.40 6.16
C ALA A 142 12.07 -2.57 6.27
N THR A 143 11.70 -2.18 7.48
CA THR A 143 10.46 -1.46 7.72
C THR A 143 10.64 -0.33 8.73
N SER A 144 9.91 0.76 8.51
CA SER A 144 9.68 1.82 9.50
C SER A 144 8.42 1.58 10.35
N GLY A 145 7.80 0.38 10.25
CA GLY A 145 6.63 -0.04 11.04
C GLY A 145 5.58 -0.80 10.25
N ASP A 146 4.66 -0.11 9.59
CA ASP A 146 3.42 -0.67 9.03
C ASP A 146 3.61 -1.76 7.97
N THR A 147 4.51 -1.56 7.01
CA THR A 147 4.69 -2.52 5.90
C THR A 147 5.25 -3.85 6.40
N GLY A 148 6.23 -3.80 7.32
CA GLY A 148 6.81 -5.01 7.90
C GLY A 148 5.78 -5.80 8.69
N LYS A 149 4.96 -5.13 9.51
CA LYS A 149 3.91 -5.80 10.28
C LYS A 149 2.85 -6.42 9.37
N ALA A 150 2.37 -5.70 8.35
CA ALA A 150 1.37 -6.23 7.43
C ALA A 150 1.93 -7.41 6.61
N ALA A 151 3.21 -7.36 6.21
CA ALA A 151 3.87 -8.48 5.57
C ALA A 151 4.01 -9.69 6.51
N LEU A 152 4.47 -9.49 7.75
CA LEU A 152 4.56 -10.55 8.76
C LEU A 152 3.19 -11.24 8.95
N ALA A 153 2.13 -10.46 9.16
CA ALA A 153 0.79 -10.99 9.37
C ALA A 153 0.24 -11.74 8.13
N GLY A 154 0.55 -11.24 6.92
CA GLY A 154 0.10 -11.86 5.67
C GLY A 154 0.83 -13.16 5.35
N PHE A 155 2.14 -13.25 5.64
CA PHE A 155 2.98 -14.41 5.34
C PHE A 155 3.03 -15.45 6.48
N ALA A 156 2.51 -15.13 7.68
CA ALA A 156 2.55 -16.04 8.82
C ALA A 156 1.89 -17.39 8.47
N ASP A 157 2.66 -18.46 8.65
CA ASP A 157 2.25 -19.86 8.42
C ASP A 157 1.77 -20.18 6.99
N VAL A 158 2.08 -19.31 6.01
CA VAL A 158 1.82 -19.63 4.60
C VAL A 158 2.88 -20.60 4.11
N PRO A 159 2.47 -21.80 3.63
CA PRO A 159 3.41 -22.84 3.20
C PRO A 159 4.36 -22.34 2.09
N HIS A 160 5.60 -22.85 2.10
CA HIS A 160 6.65 -22.52 1.14
C HIS A 160 7.08 -21.04 1.14
N THR A 161 6.87 -20.35 2.25
CA THR A 161 7.36 -18.98 2.43
C THR A 161 8.07 -18.81 3.76
N ASN A 162 9.07 -17.93 3.77
CA ASN A 162 9.74 -17.45 4.98
C ASN A 162 9.76 -15.91 4.91
N ILE A 163 9.54 -15.25 6.03
CA ILE A 163 9.60 -13.80 6.09
C ILE A 163 10.57 -13.32 7.17
N ILE A 164 11.50 -12.48 6.75
CA ILE A 164 12.53 -11.89 7.61
C ILE A 164 12.37 -10.37 7.58
N VAL A 165 12.09 -9.78 8.73
CA VAL A 165 11.86 -8.34 8.87
C VAL A 165 12.91 -7.72 9.77
N PHE A 166 13.51 -6.65 9.28
CA PHE A 166 14.43 -5.78 10.01
C PHE A 166 13.77 -4.44 10.32
N TYR A 167 13.84 -3.99 11.56
CA TYR A 167 13.33 -2.68 11.96
C TYR A 167 14.36 -1.92 12.79
N PRO A 168 14.48 -0.59 12.67
CA PRO A 168 15.40 0.19 13.48
C PRO A 168 14.95 0.17 14.95
N LYS A 169 15.79 -0.34 15.84
CA LYS A 169 15.48 -0.39 17.28
C LYS A 169 15.37 1.03 17.84
N GLY A 170 14.21 1.36 18.40
CA GLY A 170 13.91 2.73 18.85
C GLY A 170 13.44 3.69 17.74
N GLY A 171 13.37 3.24 16.47
CA GLY A 171 12.94 4.04 15.33
C GLY A 171 11.50 3.78 14.85
N VAL A 172 10.73 3.00 15.62
CA VAL A 172 9.30 2.72 15.37
C VAL A 172 8.50 2.99 16.64
N SER A 173 7.18 3.20 16.54
CA SER A 173 6.35 3.38 17.72
C SER A 173 6.29 2.11 18.57
N THR A 174 6.01 2.25 19.87
CA THR A 174 5.91 1.12 20.80
C THR A 174 4.91 0.07 20.32
N ILE A 175 3.74 0.51 19.81
CA ILE A 175 2.72 -0.39 19.26
C ILE A 175 3.23 -1.10 18.01
N GLN A 176 3.87 -0.39 17.08
CA GLN A 176 4.42 -1.00 15.87
C GLN A 176 5.52 -2.02 16.22
N GLU A 177 6.42 -1.70 17.14
CA GLU A 177 7.43 -2.65 17.61
C GLU A 177 6.74 -3.86 18.22
N ARG A 178 5.80 -3.66 19.15
CA ARG A 178 5.08 -4.75 19.82
C ARG A 178 4.36 -5.64 18.81
N GLN A 179 3.69 -5.05 17.82
CA GLN A 179 3.04 -5.81 16.76
C GLN A 179 4.02 -6.73 15.99
N MET A 180 5.28 -6.32 15.81
CA MET A 180 6.28 -7.12 15.13
C MET A 180 6.90 -8.18 16.06
N VAL A 181 7.32 -7.80 17.25
CA VAL A 181 8.04 -8.72 18.16
C VAL A 181 7.14 -9.79 18.79
N THR A 182 5.82 -9.61 18.75
CA THR A 182 4.84 -10.61 19.20
C THR A 182 4.30 -11.50 18.06
N GLN A 183 4.68 -11.22 16.80
CA GLN A 183 4.14 -11.96 15.65
C GLN A 183 4.40 -13.45 15.80
N ALA A 184 3.33 -14.25 15.74
CA ALA A 184 3.39 -15.70 15.68
C ALA A 184 3.58 -16.18 14.24
N GLY A 185 4.01 -17.44 14.10
CA GLY A 185 4.25 -18.12 12.83
C GLY A 185 5.63 -18.75 12.82
N ASP A 186 5.72 -20.03 12.43
CA ASP A 186 6.99 -20.78 12.42
C ASP A 186 7.94 -20.30 11.31
N ASN A 187 7.41 -19.59 10.33
CA ASN A 187 8.13 -19.03 9.17
C ASN A 187 8.40 -17.53 9.29
N THR A 188 8.18 -16.92 10.48
CA THR A 188 8.33 -15.49 10.71
C THR A 188 9.55 -15.17 11.57
N PHE A 189 10.40 -14.24 11.11
CA PHE A 189 11.63 -13.84 11.79
C PHE A 189 11.68 -12.31 11.85
N VAL A 190 11.93 -11.77 13.05
CA VAL A 190 11.97 -10.32 13.28
C VAL A 190 13.25 -9.96 14.04
N TYR A 191 13.96 -8.98 13.55
CA TYR A 191 15.20 -8.49 14.13
C TYR A 191 15.17 -6.98 14.30
N GLY A 192 15.42 -6.52 15.53
CA GLY A 192 15.82 -5.13 15.76
C GLY A 192 17.21 -4.88 15.21
N VAL A 193 17.46 -3.70 14.65
CA VAL A 193 18.76 -3.35 14.09
C VAL A 193 19.27 -2.07 14.76
N GLU A 194 20.57 -2.07 15.13
CA GLU A 194 21.27 -0.90 15.62
C GLU A 194 21.62 0.02 14.43
N GLY A 195 20.83 1.05 14.20
CA GLY A 195 20.91 1.96 13.07
C GLY A 195 19.55 2.60 12.79
N ASN A 196 19.48 3.38 11.72
CA ASN A 196 18.23 3.98 11.26
C ASN A 196 17.55 3.13 10.15
N PHE A 197 16.38 3.57 9.70
CA PHE A 197 15.64 2.87 8.64
C PHE A 197 16.40 2.82 7.31
N ASP A 198 17.10 3.90 6.95
CA ASP A 198 17.82 3.98 5.67
C ASP A 198 19.04 3.03 5.65
N ASP A 199 19.71 2.87 6.80
CA ASP A 199 20.80 1.89 6.96
C ASP A 199 20.28 0.47 6.75
N ALA A 200 19.19 0.09 7.43
CA ALA A 200 18.57 -1.22 7.30
C ALA A 200 18.05 -1.48 5.86
N GLN A 201 17.43 -0.46 5.24
CA GLN A 201 16.94 -0.58 3.86
C GLN A 201 18.07 -0.72 2.84
N THR A 202 19.15 0.01 3.03
CA THR A 202 20.35 -0.07 2.19
C THR A 202 20.94 -1.47 2.29
N LYS A 203 21.07 -2.00 3.51
CA LYS A 203 21.60 -3.35 3.72
C LYS A 203 20.72 -4.42 3.09
N VAL A 204 19.39 -4.31 3.20
CA VAL A 204 18.47 -5.23 2.52
C VAL A 204 18.67 -5.21 1.00
N LYS A 205 18.86 -4.04 0.38
CA LYS A 205 19.16 -3.94 -1.06
C LYS A 205 20.50 -4.59 -1.42
N GLU A 206 21.54 -4.42 -0.58
CA GLU A 206 22.83 -5.10 -0.75
C GLU A 206 22.67 -6.63 -0.70
N LEU A 207 21.87 -7.16 0.25
CA LEU A 207 21.62 -8.59 0.38
C LEU A 207 20.87 -9.16 -0.84
N PHE A 208 19.91 -8.42 -1.40
CA PHE A 208 19.26 -8.80 -2.65
C PHE A 208 20.25 -8.86 -3.83
N ALA A 209 21.23 -7.97 -3.87
CA ALA A 209 22.24 -7.89 -4.93
C ALA A 209 23.46 -8.82 -4.69
N ASP A 210 23.59 -9.42 -3.51
CA ASP A 210 24.71 -10.30 -3.14
C ASP A 210 24.63 -11.63 -3.91
N LYS A 211 25.46 -11.78 -4.93
CA LYS A 211 25.48 -12.97 -5.80
C LYS A 211 25.88 -14.24 -5.07
N GLU A 212 26.76 -14.16 -4.09
CA GLU A 212 27.22 -15.31 -3.30
C GLU A 212 26.11 -15.82 -2.39
N LEU A 213 25.44 -14.89 -1.68
CA LEU A 213 24.28 -15.20 -0.86
C LEU A 213 23.15 -15.81 -1.70
N ASN A 214 22.83 -15.21 -2.84
CA ASN A 214 21.80 -15.74 -3.74
C ASN A 214 22.14 -17.14 -4.28
N ALA A 215 23.39 -17.42 -4.60
CA ALA A 215 23.85 -18.75 -5.02
C ALA A 215 23.71 -19.78 -3.88
N THR A 216 24.12 -19.42 -2.67
CA THR A 216 23.97 -20.24 -1.46
C THR A 216 22.51 -20.56 -1.18
N LEU A 217 21.63 -19.54 -1.21
CA LEU A 217 20.20 -19.74 -1.02
C LEU A 217 19.63 -20.67 -2.09
N ALA A 218 19.99 -20.46 -3.35
CA ALA A 218 19.51 -21.27 -4.47
C ALA A 218 19.92 -22.74 -4.36
N GLU A 219 21.16 -23.02 -3.91
CA GLU A 219 21.64 -24.37 -3.66
C GLU A 219 20.87 -25.07 -2.54
N LYS A 220 20.47 -24.30 -1.52
CA LYS A 220 19.70 -24.80 -0.37
C LYS A 220 18.18 -24.82 -0.59
N GLY A 221 17.72 -24.52 -1.81
CA GLY A 221 16.31 -24.58 -2.15
C GLY A 221 15.51 -23.31 -1.79
N PHE A 222 16.17 -22.17 -1.61
CA PHE A 222 15.55 -20.89 -1.31
C PHE A 222 15.72 -19.87 -2.44
N GLN A 223 14.82 -18.89 -2.51
CA GLN A 223 14.95 -17.73 -3.40
C GLN A 223 14.38 -16.48 -2.74
N PHE A 224 15.05 -15.36 -2.89
CA PHE A 224 14.49 -14.09 -2.47
C PHE A 224 13.32 -13.66 -3.34
N SER A 225 12.34 -13.03 -2.72
CA SER A 225 11.29 -12.26 -3.40
C SER A 225 10.95 -11.02 -2.57
N SER A 226 10.25 -10.08 -3.19
CA SER A 226 9.94 -8.79 -2.58
C SER A 226 8.45 -8.62 -2.32
N ALA A 227 8.11 -8.28 -1.08
CA ALA A 227 6.78 -7.82 -0.69
C ALA A 227 6.64 -6.28 -0.72
N ASN A 228 7.56 -5.56 -1.36
CA ASN A 228 7.52 -4.10 -1.45
C ASN A 228 6.34 -3.61 -2.30
N SER A 229 5.95 -2.34 -2.12
CA SER A 229 4.82 -1.73 -2.85
C SER A 229 4.98 -1.72 -4.37
N ILE A 230 6.21 -1.87 -4.87
CA ILE A 230 6.52 -1.95 -6.30
C ILE A 230 6.16 -3.29 -6.96
N ASN A 231 5.96 -4.37 -6.19
CA ASN A 231 5.51 -5.63 -6.74
C ASN A 231 4.10 -5.48 -7.34
N ILE A 232 3.92 -5.91 -8.60
CA ILE A 232 2.62 -5.84 -9.29
C ILE A 232 1.54 -6.67 -8.57
N GLY A 233 1.93 -7.73 -7.87
CA GLY A 233 1.06 -8.53 -6.99
C GLY A 233 0.53 -7.76 -5.78
N ARG A 234 1.10 -6.58 -5.46
CA ARG A 234 0.56 -5.65 -4.48
C ARG A 234 -0.29 -4.55 -5.11
N LEU A 235 -0.05 -4.21 -6.37
CA LEU A 235 -0.79 -3.17 -7.07
C LEU A 235 -2.15 -3.67 -7.54
N CYS A 236 -2.21 -4.83 -8.21
CA CYS A 236 -3.45 -5.36 -8.77
C CYS A 236 -4.58 -5.54 -7.73
N PRO A 237 -4.35 -6.08 -6.52
CA PRO A 237 -5.42 -6.20 -5.52
C PRO A 237 -6.00 -4.86 -5.09
N GLN A 238 -5.28 -3.76 -5.22
CA GLN A 238 -5.76 -2.45 -4.85
C GLN A 238 -6.77 -1.85 -5.86
N ILE A 239 -6.81 -2.37 -7.09
CA ILE A 239 -7.81 -1.95 -8.09
C ILE A 239 -9.21 -2.38 -7.64
N VAL A 240 -9.31 -3.51 -6.97
CA VAL A 240 -10.57 -4.15 -6.56
C VAL A 240 -11.43 -3.23 -5.70
N TYR A 241 -10.85 -2.62 -4.66
CA TYR A 241 -11.65 -1.81 -3.74
C TYR A 241 -12.19 -0.51 -4.37
N TYR A 242 -11.63 -0.02 -5.47
CA TYR A 242 -12.19 1.10 -6.22
C TYR A 242 -13.41 0.69 -7.04
N VAL A 243 -13.37 -0.50 -7.66
CA VAL A 243 -14.54 -1.09 -8.33
C VAL A 243 -15.64 -1.35 -7.30
N PHE A 244 -15.29 -1.96 -6.17
CA PHE A 244 -16.21 -2.23 -5.08
C PHE A 244 -16.85 -0.95 -4.51
N ALA A 245 -16.06 0.10 -4.26
CA ALA A 245 -16.58 1.37 -3.75
C ALA A 245 -17.60 1.99 -4.70
N TYR A 246 -17.33 2.03 -6.01
CA TYR A 246 -18.30 2.52 -6.98
C TYR A 246 -19.59 1.69 -6.97
N ALA A 247 -19.47 0.36 -6.93
CA ALA A 247 -20.61 -0.55 -6.85
C ALA A 247 -21.46 -0.30 -5.57
N GLN A 248 -20.82 -0.02 -4.42
CA GLN A 248 -21.54 0.31 -3.18
C GLN A 248 -22.29 1.66 -3.29
N LEU A 249 -21.68 2.68 -3.90
CA LEU A 249 -22.33 3.97 -4.12
C LEU A 249 -23.49 3.90 -5.11
N VAL A 250 -23.46 2.98 -6.06
CA VAL A 250 -24.61 2.67 -6.93
C VAL A 250 -25.69 1.91 -6.15
N LYS A 251 -25.30 0.98 -5.28
CA LYS A 251 -26.20 0.18 -4.46
C LYS A 251 -27.01 1.04 -3.48
N ASP A 252 -26.38 2.00 -2.83
CA ASP A 252 -27.04 2.87 -1.83
C ASP A 252 -27.76 4.07 -2.47
N GLY A 253 -27.71 4.21 -3.80
CA GLY A 253 -28.38 5.27 -4.54
C GLY A 253 -27.65 6.63 -4.52
N THR A 254 -26.42 6.70 -4.01
CA THR A 254 -25.58 7.91 -4.07
C THR A 254 -25.20 8.25 -5.52
N LEU A 255 -24.93 7.23 -6.33
CA LEU A 255 -24.64 7.36 -7.75
C LEU A 255 -25.66 6.63 -8.61
N THR A 256 -26.03 7.21 -9.73
CA THR A 256 -26.64 6.47 -10.84
C THR A 256 -25.52 5.86 -11.69
N VAL A 257 -25.79 4.71 -12.32
CA VAL A 257 -24.83 4.03 -13.20
C VAL A 257 -24.28 5.00 -14.25
N GLY A 258 -22.95 5.07 -14.35
CA GLY A 258 -22.24 5.96 -15.26
C GLY A 258 -21.97 7.38 -14.72
N SER A 259 -22.60 7.77 -13.60
CA SER A 259 -22.26 9.05 -12.96
C SER A 259 -20.86 8.99 -12.34
N PRO A 260 -20.04 10.04 -12.51
CA PRO A 260 -18.68 10.02 -12.02
C PRO A 260 -18.58 10.24 -10.51
N MET A 261 -17.47 9.79 -9.91
CA MET A 261 -17.05 10.12 -8.55
C MET A 261 -15.64 10.72 -8.54
N ASN A 262 -15.32 11.53 -7.53
CA ASN A 262 -13.94 11.89 -7.21
C ASN A 262 -13.35 10.91 -6.19
N LEU A 263 -12.04 10.70 -6.26
CA LEU A 263 -11.28 9.94 -5.28
C LEU A 263 -10.20 10.80 -4.65
N VAL A 264 -10.15 10.85 -3.32
CA VAL A 264 -9.10 11.55 -2.56
C VAL A 264 -8.25 10.49 -1.88
N VAL A 265 -6.97 10.44 -2.22
CA VAL A 265 -6.08 9.38 -1.77
C VAL A 265 -4.91 9.97 -1.00
N PRO A 266 -4.76 9.65 0.31
CA PRO A 266 -3.54 9.98 1.05
C PRO A 266 -2.37 9.22 0.43
N THR A 267 -1.39 9.94 -0.10
CA THR A 267 -0.44 9.38 -1.04
C THR A 267 1.01 9.53 -0.55
N GLY A 268 1.72 8.39 -0.45
CA GLY A 268 3.16 8.31 -0.29
C GLY A 268 3.81 7.67 -1.52
N ASN A 269 3.96 6.34 -1.53
CA ASN A 269 4.60 5.57 -2.61
C ASN A 269 3.77 5.43 -3.90
N PHE A 270 2.70 6.18 -4.07
CA PHE A 270 1.86 6.27 -5.27
C PHE A 270 1.11 4.98 -5.65
N GLY A 271 1.29 3.87 -4.96
CA GLY A 271 0.65 2.58 -5.31
C GLY A 271 -0.88 2.63 -5.24
N ASN A 272 -1.43 3.20 -4.18
CA ASN A 272 -2.86 3.28 -3.95
C ASN A 272 -3.57 4.14 -5.02
N ILE A 273 -3.10 5.37 -5.25
CA ILE A 273 -3.70 6.25 -6.26
C ILE A 273 -3.47 5.76 -7.70
N LEU A 274 -2.36 5.06 -7.96
CA LEU A 274 -2.11 4.39 -9.24
C LEU A 274 -3.12 3.26 -9.50
N ALA A 275 -3.51 2.53 -8.47
CA ALA A 275 -4.58 1.53 -8.57
C ALA A 275 -5.93 2.19 -8.91
N ALA A 276 -6.22 3.37 -8.36
CA ALA A 276 -7.37 4.18 -8.77
C ALA A 276 -7.30 4.60 -10.24
N TYR A 277 -6.12 5.00 -10.70
CA TYR A 277 -5.88 5.31 -12.12
C TYR A 277 -6.13 4.08 -13.01
N TYR A 278 -5.69 2.90 -12.61
CA TYR A 278 -5.98 1.66 -13.35
C TYR A 278 -7.47 1.29 -13.29
N ALA A 279 -8.14 1.50 -12.16
CA ALA A 279 -9.59 1.32 -12.04
C ALA A 279 -10.36 2.22 -13.02
N LYS A 280 -9.96 3.50 -13.14
CA LYS A 280 -10.48 4.41 -14.15
C LYS A 280 -10.22 3.89 -15.57
N GLY A 281 -9.02 3.40 -15.84
CA GLY A 281 -8.62 2.88 -17.13
C GLY A 281 -9.40 1.64 -17.60
N ILE A 282 -9.92 0.83 -16.66
CA ILE A 282 -10.78 -0.32 -16.98
C ILE A 282 -12.28 0.03 -16.98
N GLY A 283 -12.65 1.32 -16.79
CA GLY A 283 -14.01 1.80 -16.98
C GLY A 283 -14.77 2.20 -15.70
N VAL A 284 -14.13 2.29 -14.54
CA VAL A 284 -14.76 2.90 -13.35
C VAL A 284 -14.95 4.40 -13.63
N PRO A 285 -16.17 4.95 -13.48
CA PRO A 285 -16.42 6.37 -13.75
C PRO A 285 -15.80 7.27 -12.68
N ILE A 286 -14.53 7.61 -12.84
CA ILE A 286 -13.79 8.51 -11.95
C ILE A 286 -13.57 9.84 -12.67
N ASN A 287 -14.03 10.94 -12.06
CA ASN A 287 -13.80 12.30 -12.55
C ASN A 287 -12.36 12.73 -12.24
N LYS A 288 -12.02 12.90 -10.98
CA LYS A 288 -10.74 13.44 -10.53
C LYS A 288 -10.06 12.50 -9.54
N LEU A 289 -8.73 12.36 -9.68
CA LEU A 289 -7.83 11.68 -8.75
C LEU A 289 -7.12 12.76 -7.92
N ILE A 290 -7.48 12.90 -6.67
CA ILE A 290 -6.96 13.93 -5.77
C ILE A 290 -5.84 13.31 -4.94
N CYS A 291 -4.61 13.69 -5.28
CA CYS A 291 -3.39 13.24 -4.61
C CYS A 291 -3.14 14.13 -3.39
N ALA A 292 -3.40 13.60 -2.20
CA ALA A 292 -3.19 14.30 -0.95
C ALA A 292 -1.82 13.98 -0.36
N SER A 293 -1.04 15.01 -0.05
CA SER A 293 0.27 14.91 0.60
C SER A 293 0.26 15.55 1.98
N ASN A 294 1.14 15.11 2.85
CA ASN A 294 1.49 15.84 4.06
C ASN A 294 2.57 16.90 3.76
N GLU A 295 3.32 17.35 4.74
CA GLU A 295 4.36 18.38 4.53
C GLU A 295 5.55 17.89 3.68
N ASN A 296 5.64 16.57 3.39
CA ASN A 296 6.54 16.01 2.38
C ASN A 296 5.84 16.05 1.01
N ASP A 297 5.76 17.20 0.40
CA ASP A 297 4.86 17.57 -0.68
C ASP A 297 5.45 17.43 -2.09
N VAL A 298 6.43 16.54 -2.27
CA VAL A 298 7.09 16.32 -3.57
C VAL A 298 6.11 15.98 -4.70
N LEU A 299 5.02 15.27 -4.41
CA LEU A 299 3.98 14.95 -5.38
C LEU A 299 3.10 16.16 -5.73
N VAL A 300 2.92 17.08 -4.79
CA VAL A 300 2.17 18.33 -5.05
C VAL A 300 2.89 19.16 -6.11
N ASP A 301 4.18 19.41 -5.90
CA ASP A 301 4.99 20.13 -6.88
C ASP A 301 4.99 19.43 -8.23
N PHE A 302 5.09 18.10 -8.25
CA PHE A 302 5.02 17.33 -9.48
C PHE A 302 3.71 17.56 -10.23
N PHE A 303 2.55 17.46 -9.56
CA PHE A 303 1.26 17.67 -10.22
C PHE A 303 0.94 19.13 -10.55
N GLN A 304 1.62 20.08 -9.91
CA GLN A 304 1.46 21.51 -10.22
C GLN A 304 2.39 21.97 -11.34
N THR A 305 3.61 21.42 -11.43
CA THR A 305 4.66 21.94 -12.30
C THR A 305 5.20 20.95 -13.34
N GLY A 306 4.88 19.66 -13.20
CA GLY A 306 5.50 18.59 -13.97
C GLY A 306 6.94 18.24 -13.54
N THR A 307 7.45 18.91 -12.50
CA THR A 307 8.81 18.70 -12.01
C THR A 307 8.80 17.92 -10.70
N TYR A 308 9.53 16.81 -10.69
CA TYR A 308 9.78 16.01 -9.50
C TYR A 308 11.17 16.36 -8.95
N ASN A 309 11.26 16.79 -7.68
CA ASN A 309 12.51 17.15 -7.04
C ASN A 309 12.59 16.57 -5.62
N ARG A 310 13.50 15.61 -5.40
CA ARG A 310 13.75 14.98 -4.09
C ARG A 310 14.75 15.74 -3.21
N LEU A 311 15.42 16.77 -3.75
CA LEU A 311 16.41 17.56 -3.02
C LEU A 311 15.73 18.60 -2.12
N ARG A 312 15.10 18.12 -1.06
CA ARG A 312 14.39 18.90 -0.06
C ARG A 312 14.56 18.30 1.33
N GLU A 313 14.25 19.06 2.34
CA GLU A 313 14.25 18.58 3.72
C GLU A 313 13.19 17.49 3.92
N PHE A 314 13.58 16.39 4.56
CA PHE A 314 12.66 15.34 5.00
C PHE A 314 12.03 15.75 6.33
N LYS A 315 10.70 15.68 6.42
CA LYS A 315 9.95 16.04 7.60
C LYS A 315 9.28 14.79 8.22
N LEU A 316 9.48 14.60 9.51
CA LEU A 316 8.73 13.62 10.28
C LEU A 316 7.37 14.18 10.65
N THR A 317 6.30 13.46 10.30
CA THR A 317 4.92 13.92 10.52
C THR A 317 4.09 12.91 11.31
N SER A 318 2.87 13.31 11.67
CA SER A 318 1.88 12.42 12.29
C SER A 318 1.30 11.37 11.32
N SER A 319 1.57 11.49 10.02
CA SER A 319 1.16 10.56 8.97
C SER A 319 2.36 9.86 8.30
N PRO A 320 3.12 9.01 9.03
CA PRO A 320 4.45 8.54 8.63
C PRO A 320 4.46 7.69 7.35
N SER A 321 3.36 7.06 6.97
CA SER A 321 3.28 6.31 5.70
C SER A 321 3.35 7.21 4.45
N MET A 322 3.20 8.52 4.62
CA MET A 322 3.31 9.55 3.58
C MET A 322 4.63 10.32 3.66
N ASP A 323 5.49 10.05 4.66
CA ASP A 323 6.81 10.67 4.81
C ASP A 323 7.78 10.06 3.79
N ILE A 324 7.82 10.66 2.60
CA ILE A 324 8.66 10.19 1.49
C ILE A 324 9.28 11.37 0.73
N LEU A 325 10.46 11.14 0.19
CA LEU A 325 11.09 12.01 -0.80
C LEU A 325 11.15 11.36 -2.19
N VAL A 326 11.03 10.02 -2.26
CA VAL A 326 10.95 9.26 -3.50
C VAL A 326 9.70 8.41 -3.51
N SER A 327 8.76 8.74 -4.40
CA SER A 327 7.50 8.03 -4.60
C SER A 327 7.69 6.91 -5.62
N SER A 328 7.89 5.68 -5.13
CA SER A 328 8.43 4.58 -5.93
C SER A 328 7.54 4.13 -7.09
N ASN A 329 6.20 4.12 -6.93
CA ASN A 329 5.29 3.71 -8.01
C ASN A 329 4.95 4.83 -8.99
N LEU A 330 5.39 6.06 -8.75
CA LEU A 330 5.19 7.16 -9.69
C LEU A 330 5.87 6.87 -11.04
N GLU A 331 6.96 6.09 -11.05
CA GLU A 331 7.62 5.65 -12.30
C GLU A 331 6.65 5.00 -13.28
N ARG A 332 5.65 4.24 -12.79
CA ARG A 332 4.62 3.64 -13.66
C ARG A 332 3.75 4.69 -14.33
N PHE A 333 3.40 5.75 -13.62
CA PHE A 333 2.64 6.87 -14.19
C PHE A 333 3.50 7.72 -15.12
N VAL A 334 4.76 7.95 -14.79
CA VAL A 334 5.73 8.60 -15.68
C VAL A 334 5.87 7.83 -16.99
N PHE A 335 5.91 6.50 -16.95
CA PHE A 335 5.91 5.66 -18.14
C PHE A 335 4.69 5.90 -19.04
N GLU A 336 3.47 6.06 -18.47
CA GLU A 336 2.30 6.44 -19.25
C GLU A 336 2.42 7.87 -19.83
N LEU A 337 2.93 8.83 -19.05
CA LEU A 337 3.14 10.22 -19.48
C LEU A 337 4.14 10.37 -20.63
N THR A 338 5.14 9.47 -20.73
CA THR A 338 6.09 9.42 -21.85
C THR A 338 5.54 8.64 -23.07
N GLY A 339 4.23 8.37 -23.11
CA GLY A 339 3.64 7.54 -24.16
C GLY A 339 4.15 6.10 -24.16
N ARG A 340 4.53 5.59 -22.98
CA ARG A 340 5.11 4.25 -22.76
C ARG A 340 6.49 4.06 -23.40
N SER A 341 7.27 5.14 -23.50
CA SER A 341 8.65 5.13 -23.96
C SER A 341 9.58 4.68 -22.83
N SER A 342 10.14 3.47 -22.92
CA SER A 342 11.13 2.98 -21.96
C SER A 342 12.41 3.80 -21.98
N GLN A 343 12.81 4.31 -23.14
CA GLN A 343 13.99 5.16 -23.28
C GLN A 343 13.84 6.47 -22.52
N GLU A 344 12.71 7.17 -22.70
CA GLU A 344 12.44 8.43 -22.00
C GLU A 344 12.25 8.22 -20.51
N THR A 345 11.50 7.19 -20.12
CA THR A 345 11.32 6.84 -18.70
C THR A 345 12.66 6.56 -18.02
N ASN A 346 13.53 5.77 -18.66
CA ASN A 346 14.84 5.46 -18.09
C ASN A 346 15.72 6.72 -17.97
N ALA A 347 15.65 7.64 -18.93
CA ALA A 347 16.36 8.92 -18.86
C ALA A 347 15.90 9.78 -17.66
N LEU A 348 14.57 9.86 -17.43
CA LEU A 348 13.99 10.58 -16.30
C LEU A 348 14.38 9.93 -14.96
N MET A 349 14.34 8.60 -14.85
CA MET A 349 14.72 7.88 -13.64
C MET A 349 16.23 7.98 -13.36
N THR A 350 17.05 8.00 -14.40
CA THR A 350 18.49 8.25 -14.29
C THR A 350 18.75 9.67 -13.79
N SER A 351 18.06 10.68 -14.33
CA SER A 351 18.15 12.06 -13.84
C SER A 351 17.74 12.17 -12.37
N LEU A 352 16.68 11.48 -11.95
CA LEU A 352 16.31 11.45 -10.53
C LEU A 352 17.42 10.87 -9.65
N LYS A 353 18.08 9.81 -10.12
CA LYS A 353 19.17 9.16 -9.38
C LYS A 353 20.40 10.04 -9.26
N GLU A 354 20.82 10.66 -10.37
CA GLU A 354 22.08 11.40 -10.49
C GLU A 354 21.95 12.86 -10.06
N ASN A 355 20.87 13.52 -10.49
CA ASN A 355 20.63 14.96 -10.29
C ASN A 355 19.60 15.26 -9.20
N GLY A 356 18.91 14.24 -8.69
CA GLY A 356 17.85 14.39 -7.67
C GLY A 356 16.52 14.94 -8.19
N SER A 357 16.39 15.20 -9.49
CA SER A 357 15.17 15.78 -10.09
C SER A 357 15.00 15.40 -11.55
N TYR A 358 13.75 15.52 -12.04
CA TYR A 358 13.39 15.46 -13.45
C TYR A 358 12.15 16.29 -13.72
N SER A 359 11.89 16.61 -15.01
CA SER A 359 10.64 17.23 -15.46
C SER A 359 10.05 16.41 -16.60
N VAL A 360 8.72 16.17 -16.57
CA VAL A 360 8.03 15.52 -17.66
C VAL A 360 7.83 16.50 -18.83
N PRO A 361 7.83 16.02 -20.09
CA PRO A 361 7.91 16.90 -21.25
C PRO A 361 6.63 17.70 -21.49
N ASN A 362 5.47 17.22 -21.03
CA ASN A 362 4.19 17.89 -21.25
C ASN A 362 3.21 17.62 -20.13
N THR A 363 2.70 18.69 -19.51
CA THR A 363 1.67 18.63 -18.46
C THR A 363 0.26 18.95 -18.98
N ASP A 364 0.13 19.46 -20.24
CA ASP A 364 -1.15 19.77 -20.88
C ASP A 364 -1.78 18.55 -21.55
N THR A 365 -1.69 17.38 -20.92
CA THR A 365 -2.31 16.18 -21.41
C THR A 365 -3.53 15.82 -20.57
N ASP A 366 -4.57 15.26 -21.21
CA ASP A 366 -5.74 14.74 -20.49
C ASP A 366 -5.34 13.77 -19.38
N LEU A 367 -4.26 13.03 -19.61
CA LEU A 367 -3.69 12.08 -18.64
C LEU A 367 -3.21 12.79 -17.37
N PHE A 368 -2.44 13.87 -17.51
CA PHE A 368 -1.92 14.63 -16.37
C PHE A 368 -3.03 15.40 -15.66
N GLN A 369 -3.95 15.98 -16.43
CA GLN A 369 -5.08 16.76 -15.93
C GLN A 369 -6.13 15.96 -15.14
N GLN A 370 -6.07 14.62 -15.15
CA GLN A 370 -6.91 13.77 -14.31
C GLN A 370 -6.55 13.88 -12.82
N PHE A 371 -5.34 14.34 -12.52
CA PHE A 371 -4.85 14.49 -11.16
C PHE A 371 -4.98 15.92 -10.66
N TYR A 372 -5.16 16.05 -9.36
CA TYR A 372 -5.05 17.28 -8.60
C TYR A 372 -4.16 16.99 -7.39
N GLY A 373 -3.12 17.77 -7.17
CA GLY A 373 -2.20 17.64 -6.03
C GLY A 373 -2.33 18.81 -5.06
N ASN A 374 -2.52 18.50 -3.77
CA ASN A 374 -2.44 19.50 -2.70
C ASN A 374 -1.98 18.82 -1.40
N ARG A 375 -1.67 19.64 -0.37
CA ARG A 375 -1.13 19.18 0.90
C ARG A 375 -1.91 19.71 2.11
N ALA A 376 -1.72 19.05 3.26
CA ALA A 376 -2.11 19.57 4.56
C ALA A 376 -0.88 19.67 5.49
N SER A 377 -0.85 20.73 6.29
CA SER A 377 0.13 20.87 7.38
C SER A 377 -0.24 19.97 8.57
N GLN A 378 0.68 19.83 9.54
CA GLN A 378 0.41 19.12 10.79
C GLN A 378 -0.75 19.77 11.58
N GLU A 379 -0.81 21.10 11.59
CA GLU A 379 -1.87 21.84 12.25
C GLU A 379 -3.22 21.62 11.54
N GLU A 380 -3.28 21.72 10.21
CA GLU A 380 -4.49 21.43 9.43
C GLU A 380 -4.96 19.99 9.62
N THR A 381 -4.02 19.05 9.70
CA THR A 381 -4.32 17.63 9.96
C THR A 381 -4.97 17.43 11.32
N ALA A 382 -4.39 17.99 12.38
CA ALA A 382 -4.95 17.91 13.73
C ALA A 382 -6.32 18.60 13.81
N GLN A 383 -6.45 19.79 13.21
CA GLN A 383 -7.72 20.52 13.16
C GLN A 383 -8.81 19.72 12.44
N THR A 384 -8.46 19.03 11.35
CA THR A 384 -9.40 18.21 10.58
C THR A 384 -9.89 17.00 11.40
N ILE A 385 -9.00 16.32 12.15
CA ILE A 385 -9.42 15.24 13.08
C ILE A 385 -10.43 15.78 14.08
N HIS A 386 -10.13 16.91 14.73
CA HIS A 386 -11.00 17.53 15.72
C HIS A 386 -12.37 17.91 15.14
N ASP A 387 -12.38 18.62 14.00
CA ASP A 387 -13.60 19.20 13.44
C ASP A 387 -14.53 18.14 12.88
N VAL A 388 -14.00 17.13 12.16
CA VAL A 388 -14.80 16.02 11.64
C VAL A 388 -15.39 15.20 12.79
N PHE A 389 -14.61 14.93 13.82
CA PHE A 389 -15.13 14.21 14.99
C PHE A 389 -16.23 15.00 15.70
N LYS A 390 -16.03 16.30 15.88
CA LYS A 390 -16.99 17.14 16.60
C LYS A 390 -18.29 17.36 15.83
N SER A 391 -18.21 17.51 14.49
CA SER A 391 -19.39 17.82 13.65
C SER A 391 -20.13 16.56 13.20
N GLU A 392 -19.39 15.48 12.88
CA GLU A 392 -19.93 14.29 12.21
C GLU A 392 -19.84 13.02 13.09
N HIS A 393 -19.22 13.09 14.26
CA HIS A 393 -18.94 11.94 15.13
C HIS A 393 -18.18 10.81 14.42
N TYR A 394 -17.34 11.15 13.46
CA TYR A 394 -16.49 10.23 12.71
C TYR A 394 -15.01 10.53 13.00
N LEU A 395 -14.30 9.56 13.57
CA LEU A 395 -12.93 9.73 14.01
C LEU A 395 -11.96 9.32 12.89
N LEU A 396 -11.05 10.23 12.51
CA LEU A 396 -10.06 10.03 11.48
C LEU A 396 -8.70 9.64 12.07
N ASP A 397 -7.95 8.81 11.34
CA ASP A 397 -6.50 8.72 11.52
C ASP A 397 -5.80 9.89 10.80
N PRO A 398 -4.52 10.20 11.14
CA PRO A 398 -3.82 11.34 10.56
C PRO A 398 -3.68 11.32 9.03
N HIS A 399 -3.54 10.14 8.41
CA HIS A 399 -3.43 10.03 6.95
C HIS A 399 -4.76 10.38 6.27
N THR A 400 -5.85 9.84 6.79
CA THR A 400 -7.20 10.16 6.31
C THR A 400 -7.53 11.62 6.54
N ALA A 401 -7.08 12.20 7.65
CA ALA A 401 -7.26 13.61 7.93
C ALA A 401 -6.52 14.52 6.95
N VAL A 402 -5.29 14.16 6.53
CA VAL A 402 -4.60 14.85 5.43
C VAL A 402 -5.44 14.82 4.16
N ALA A 403 -6.00 13.66 3.80
CA ALA A 403 -6.83 13.54 2.61
C ALA A 403 -8.10 14.39 2.69
N ASP A 404 -8.78 14.39 3.83
CA ASP A 404 -9.99 15.18 4.04
C ASP A 404 -9.74 16.69 4.04
N ALA A 405 -8.63 17.14 4.64
CA ALA A 405 -8.17 18.53 4.56
C ALA A 405 -7.92 18.97 3.11
N VAL A 406 -7.28 18.12 2.31
CA VAL A 406 -7.03 18.35 0.89
C VAL A 406 -8.34 18.36 0.10
N TYR A 407 -9.28 17.48 0.38
CA TYR A 407 -10.63 17.52 -0.19
C TYR A 407 -11.33 18.85 0.06
N THR A 408 -11.28 19.33 1.28
CA THR A 408 -11.88 20.61 1.67
C THR A 408 -11.28 21.78 0.87
N LYS A 409 -9.96 21.79 0.67
CA LYS A 409 -9.27 22.78 -0.19
C LYS A 409 -9.70 22.66 -1.65
N TYR A 410 -9.70 21.45 -2.21
CA TYR A 410 -10.12 21.17 -3.58
C TYR A 410 -11.54 21.68 -3.85
N LYS A 411 -12.48 21.32 -2.98
CA LYS A 411 -13.88 21.75 -3.09
C LYS A 411 -14.03 23.27 -3.04
N LYS A 412 -13.28 23.93 -2.15
CA LYS A 412 -13.29 25.40 -2.03
C LYS A 412 -12.70 26.08 -3.26
N GLU A 413 -11.64 25.52 -3.84
CA GLU A 413 -10.95 26.10 -5.00
C GLU A 413 -11.72 25.91 -6.29
N THR A 414 -12.36 24.75 -6.48
CA THR A 414 -12.97 24.35 -7.75
C THR A 414 -14.49 24.53 -7.79
N GLY A 415 -15.15 24.52 -6.63
CA GLY A 415 -16.61 24.44 -6.55
C GLY A 415 -17.19 23.10 -7.02
N ASP A 416 -16.37 22.07 -7.21
CA ASP A 416 -16.80 20.75 -7.67
C ASP A 416 -17.73 20.08 -6.65
N THR A 417 -18.90 19.65 -7.13
CA THR A 417 -19.95 18.98 -6.34
C THR A 417 -20.07 17.48 -6.65
N THR A 418 -19.17 16.94 -7.44
CA THR A 418 -19.13 15.52 -7.77
C THR A 418 -19.03 14.70 -6.49
N PRO A 419 -19.85 13.63 -6.31
CA PRO A 419 -19.74 12.75 -5.16
C PRO A 419 -18.31 12.26 -4.96
N THR A 420 -17.81 12.42 -3.73
CA THR A 420 -16.40 12.21 -3.44
C THR A 420 -16.21 11.10 -2.41
N VAL A 421 -15.25 10.21 -2.69
CA VAL A 421 -14.79 9.17 -1.78
C VAL A 421 -13.38 9.51 -1.29
N VAL A 422 -13.23 9.67 0.02
CA VAL A 422 -11.96 9.81 0.71
C VAL A 422 -11.49 8.41 1.11
N VAL A 423 -10.28 8.05 0.75
CA VAL A 423 -9.70 6.73 1.07
C VAL A 423 -9.17 6.76 2.50
N SER A 424 -9.82 6.02 3.39
CA SER A 424 -9.44 5.90 4.80
C SER A 424 -8.46 4.74 4.96
N THR A 425 -7.18 5.07 5.13
CA THR A 425 -6.07 4.12 4.98
C THR A 425 -5.61 3.48 6.27
N ALA A 426 -6.01 3.98 7.42
CA ALA A 426 -5.68 3.39 8.72
C ALA A 426 -6.80 3.65 9.75
N SER A 427 -6.88 2.77 10.74
CA SER A 427 -7.72 2.97 11.91
C SER A 427 -7.14 4.08 12.81
N PRO A 428 -7.98 4.90 13.46
CA PRO A 428 -7.53 5.83 14.50
C PRO A 428 -6.69 5.18 15.60
N TYR A 429 -6.96 3.92 15.91
CA TYR A 429 -6.22 3.12 16.89
C TYR A 429 -4.76 2.82 16.50
N LYS A 430 -4.38 3.09 15.25
CA LYS A 430 -2.99 2.93 14.78
C LYS A 430 -2.08 4.07 15.26
N PHE A 431 -2.64 5.25 15.48
CA PHE A 431 -1.92 6.49 15.81
C PHE A 431 -2.56 7.20 17.02
N PRO A 432 -2.69 6.51 18.18
CA PRO A 432 -3.50 7.00 19.29
C PRO A 432 -3.02 8.33 19.87
N GLN A 433 -1.70 8.55 19.94
CA GLN A 433 -1.16 9.81 20.45
C GLN A 433 -1.58 11.00 19.57
N SER A 434 -1.44 10.88 18.24
CA SER A 434 -1.78 11.94 17.30
C SER A 434 -3.28 12.24 17.31
N VAL A 435 -4.11 11.19 17.37
CA VAL A 435 -5.56 11.31 17.37
C VAL A 435 -6.05 11.97 18.66
N LEU A 436 -5.62 11.49 19.82
CA LEU A 436 -6.02 12.04 21.13
C LEU A 436 -5.50 13.46 21.34
N SER A 437 -4.27 13.75 20.92
CA SER A 437 -3.72 15.11 20.96
C SER A 437 -4.57 16.08 20.14
N ALA A 438 -5.04 15.68 18.95
CA ALA A 438 -5.93 16.49 18.14
C ALA A 438 -7.29 16.75 18.83
N LEU A 439 -7.76 15.83 19.66
CA LEU A 439 -8.97 15.99 20.45
C LEU A 439 -8.75 16.77 21.77
N GLY A 440 -7.52 17.19 22.07
CA GLY A 440 -7.17 17.90 23.30
C GLY A 440 -7.06 17.00 24.55
N VAL A 441 -6.92 15.69 24.36
CA VAL A 441 -6.75 14.71 25.44
C VAL A 441 -5.27 14.54 25.77
N ASP A 442 -4.92 14.41 27.06
CA ASP A 442 -3.55 14.16 27.50
C ASP A 442 -3.06 12.79 26.97
N THR A 443 -1.91 12.81 26.31
CA THR A 443 -1.29 11.63 25.70
C THR A 443 -0.08 11.08 26.45
N ASN A 444 0.24 11.65 27.62
CA ASN A 444 1.32 11.14 28.47
C ASN A 444 0.85 9.93 29.29
N GLN A 445 0.45 8.88 28.61
CA GLN A 445 -0.18 7.68 29.13
C GLN A 445 0.43 6.44 28.49
N SER A 446 0.17 5.27 29.09
CA SER A 446 0.55 3.98 28.48
C SER A 446 -0.29 3.68 27.23
N ASP A 447 0.20 2.81 26.37
CA ASP A 447 -0.52 2.41 25.14
C ASP A 447 -1.93 1.87 25.46
N ALA A 448 -2.09 1.08 26.52
CA ALA A 448 -3.40 0.55 26.94
C ALA A 448 -4.37 1.66 27.39
N GLU A 449 -3.87 2.67 28.11
CA GLU A 449 -4.67 3.82 28.52
C GLU A 449 -5.07 4.68 27.32
N LEU A 450 -4.16 4.89 26.34
CA LEU A 450 -4.48 5.61 25.11
C LEU A 450 -5.56 4.89 24.29
N MET A 451 -5.52 3.56 24.20
CA MET A 451 -6.59 2.79 23.52
C MET A 451 -7.94 2.95 24.21
N ASN A 452 -7.96 2.87 25.56
CA ASN A 452 -9.17 3.08 26.33
C ASN A 452 -9.69 4.51 26.18
N ALA A 453 -8.80 5.51 26.13
CA ALA A 453 -9.20 6.90 25.94
C ALA A 453 -9.87 7.11 24.56
N ILE A 454 -9.34 6.52 23.46
CA ILE A 454 -10.01 6.56 22.16
C ILE A 454 -11.41 5.95 22.25
N GLN A 455 -11.55 4.78 22.90
CA GLN A 455 -12.86 4.14 23.07
C GLN A 455 -13.82 5.01 23.88
N GLN A 456 -13.37 5.63 24.94
CA GLN A 456 -14.18 6.51 25.78
C GLN A 456 -14.65 7.77 25.05
N GLU A 457 -13.75 8.40 24.29
CA GLU A 457 -14.06 9.60 23.52
C GLU A 457 -14.97 9.32 22.33
N SER A 458 -14.67 8.24 21.57
CA SER A 458 -15.33 7.99 20.27
C SER A 458 -16.48 6.99 20.32
N GLY A 459 -16.56 6.16 21.35
CA GLY A 459 -17.49 5.02 21.41
C GLY A 459 -17.12 3.86 20.47
N ILE A 460 -16.02 3.97 19.69
CA ILE A 460 -15.55 2.91 18.78
C ILE A 460 -14.87 1.82 19.62
N ALA A 461 -15.31 0.58 19.46
CA ALA A 461 -14.66 -0.55 20.16
C ALA A 461 -13.20 -0.72 19.75
N ILE A 462 -12.35 -1.09 20.70
CA ILE A 462 -10.94 -1.40 20.40
C ILE A 462 -10.91 -2.65 19.47
N PRO A 463 -10.32 -2.57 18.28
CA PRO A 463 -10.24 -3.71 17.36
C PRO A 463 -9.52 -4.91 18.01
N THR A 464 -10.02 -6.13 17.77
CA THR A 464 -9.38 -7.36 18.24
C THR A 464 -7.92 -7.48 17.79
N ALA A 465 -7.61 -6.96 16.61
CA ALA A 465 -6.25 -6.86 16.10
C ALA A 465 -5.30 -6.03 16.98
N VAL A 466 -5.83 -5.13 17.81
CA VAL A 466 -5.06 -4.34 18.78
C VAL A 466 -4.98 -5.07 20.12
N THR A 467 -6.12 -5.50 20.68
CA THR A 467 -6.15 -6.15 22.00
C THR A 467 -5.32 -7.43 22.01
N SER A 468 -5.37 -8.24 20.94
CA SER A 468 -4.59 -9.46 20.81
C SER A 468 -3.07 -9.25 20.86
N VAL A 469 -2.60 -8.07 20.46
CA VAL A 469 -1.17 -7.73 20.46
C VAL A 469 -0.70 -7.26 21.83
N LEU A 470 -1.55 -6.54 22.56
CA LEU A 470 -1.19 -6.04 23.90
C LEU A 470 -0.92 -7.17 24.90
N ASP A 471 -1.65 -8.29 24.79
CA ASP A 471 -1.54 -9.44 25.67
C ASP A 471 -0.60 -10.54 25.13
N ALA A 472 -0.16 -10.43 23.86
CA ALA A 472 0.65 -11.45 23.22
C ALA A 472 2.08 -11.53 23.83
N PRO A 473 2.66 -12.74 23.95
CA PRO A 473 4.03 -12.90 24.42
C PRO A 473 5.03 -12.38 23.38
N ILE A 474 6.10 -11.74 23.85
CA ILE A 474 7.22 -11.34 22.99
C ILE A 474 7.94 -12.62 22.52
N ARG A 475 8.06 -12.78 21.20
CA ARG A 475 8.68 -13.94 20.54
C ARG A 475 10.04 -13.60 19.94
N HIS A 476 10.22 -12.38 19.46
CA HIS A 476 11.41 -11.94 18.73
C HIS A 476 12.14 -10.87 19.55
N THR A 477 13.32 -11.22 20.10
CA THR A 477 14.08 -10.36 21.01
C THR A 477 15.47 -9.99 20.51
N LYS A 478 15.89 -10.59 19.36
CA LYS A 478 17.25 -10.38 18.84
C LYS A 478 17.40 -8.97 18.28
N VAL A 479 18.47 -8.30 18.67
CA VAL A 479 18.95 -7.02 18.11
C VAL A 479 20.31 -7.28 17.46
N LEU A 480 20.54 -6.74 16.27
CA LEU A 480 21.70 -6.99 15.43
C LEU A 480 22.36 -5.67 15.04
N SER A 481 23.68 -5.72 14.77
CA SER A 481 24.33 -4.68 13.96
C SER A 481 23.91 -4.79 12.50
N ILE A 482 24.12 -3.75 11.70
CA ILE A 482 23.87 -3.77 10.23
C ILE A 482 24.64 -4.91 9.54
N GLU A 483 25.88 -5.16 9.95
CA GLU A 483 26.73 -6.22 9.40
C GLU A 483 26.18 -7.61 9.75
N GLY A 484 25.54 -7.78 10.90
CA GLY A 484 24.96 -9.04 11.37
C GLY A 484 23.71 -9.48 10.57
N MET A 485 23.14 -8.60 9.75
CA MET A 485 21.92 -8.91 8.99
C MET A 485 22.11 -10.07 8.01
N LYS A 486 23.26 -10.19 7.31
CA LYS A 486 23.54 -11.30 6.39
C LYS A 486 23.50 -12.64 7.13
N GLN A 487 24.19 -12.74 8.25
CA GLN A 487 24.23 -13.97 9.04
C GLN A 487 22.85 -14.34 9.59
N SER A 488 22.06 -13.36 10.02
CA SER A 488 20.70 -13.62 10.52
C SER A 488 19.76 -14.20 9.47
N VAL A 489 19.96 -13.89 8.19
CA VAL A 489 19.20 -14.52 7.08
C VAL A 489 19.55 -16.00 7.01
N LEU A 490 20.84 -16.36 7.04
CA LEU A 490 21.29 -17.75 7.00
C LEU A 490 20.79 -18.52 8.23
N ASP A 491 20.93 -17.92 9.42
CA ASP A 491 20.46 -18.53 10.69
C ASP A 491 18.94 -18.80 10.67
N SER A 492 18.14 -17.84 10.16
CA SER A 492 16.69 -17.98 10.05
C SER A 492 16.27 -19.16 9.17
N LEU A 493 17.08 -19.45 8.15
CA LEU A 493 16.84 -20.52 7.18
C LEU A 493 17.57 -21.82 7.53
N ASN A 494 18.21 -21.90 8.71
CA ASN A 494 19.03 -23.04 9.15
C ASN A 494 20.14 -23.42 8.16
N ILE A 495 20.75 -22.43 7.50
CA ILE A 495 21.88 -22.60 6.57
C ILE A 495 23.19 -22.36 7.32
N GLN A 496 24.05 -23.35 7.31
CA GLN A 496 25.38 -23.30 7.93
C GLN A 496 26.44 -22.88 6.91
#